data_7aa26e57daa5e95899968da4e64e429b
#
_entry.id   7aa26e57daa5e95899968da4e64e429b
#
_cell.length_a   1.000
_cell.length_b   1.000
_cell.length_c   1.000
_cell.angle_alpha   90.00
_cell.angle_beta   90.00
_cell.angle_gamma   90.00
#
_symmetry.space_group_name_H-M   'P 1'
#
loop_
_entity.id
_entity.type
_entity.pdbx_description
1 polymer ?
#
loop_
_entity_poly.entity_id
_entity_poly.type
_entity_poly.pdbx_seq_one_letter_code
_entity_poly.pdbx_strand_id
1 'polypeptide(L)'
;LENGARVLDHYWLEAGEQGDTLTLEVPVTAAMAPNVYVHVALLQPHAGRDNDRPIRLYGIAPLLVDDPATRLMPDIRAESEVRPESTLSVAVSERRGRPMTYTLAVVDEGLLGITGSPRRARTGRSTSARPWAC
;
A
#
# COMPACT_ATOMS: atom_id res chain seq x y z
N LEU A 1 -3.19 -14.95 -2.10
CA LEU A 1 -2.59 -13.77 -1.45
C LEU A 1 -1.34 -13.35 -2.20
N GLU A 2 -1.27 -12.11 -2.63
CA GLU A 2 -0.10 -11.56 -3.33
C GLU A 2 0.19 -10.12 -2.91
N ASN A 3 1.42 -9.69 -3.06
CA ASN A 3 1.85 -8.31 -2.74
C ASN A 3 2.25 -7.49 -3.99
N GLY A 4 1.80 -7.89 -5.17
CA GLY A 4 2.13 -7.26 -6.45
C GLY A 4 3.50 -7.64 -7.04
N ALA A 5 4.38 -8.24 -6.26
CA ALA A 5 5.67 -8.76 -6.71
C ALA A 5 5.68 -10.28 -6.81
N ARG A 6 4.97 -10.94 -5.91
CA ARG A 6 4.90 -12.40 -5.83
C ARG A 6 3.65 -12.88 -5.11
N VAL A 7 3.27 -14.10 -5.38
CA VAL A 7 2.28 -14.84 -4.57
C VAL A 7 2.95 -15.21 -3.24
N LEU A 8 2.31 -14.81 -2.15
CA LEU A 8 2.79 -15.08 -0.78
C LEU A 8 2.23 -16.39 -0.27
N ASP A 9 0.95 -16.66 -0.58
CA ASP A 9 0.28 -17.88 -0.16
C ASP A 9 -0.93 -18.19 -1.05
N HIS A 10 -1.38 -19.46 -1.04
CA HIS A 10 -2.56 -19.91 -1.74
C HIS A 10 -3.25 -21.04 -1.00
N TYR A 11 -4.57 -21.10 -1.10
CA TYR A 11 -5.42 -22.08 -0.43
C TYR A 11 -6.42 -22.66 -1.42
N TRP A 12 -6.65 -23.95 -1.30
CA TRP A 12 -7.78 -24.64 -1.93
C TRP A 12 -8.83 -24.88 -0.87
N LEU A 13 -10.02 -24.39 -1.11
CA LEU A 13 -11.15 -24.50 -0.20
C LEU A 13 -12.28 -25.17 -0.95
N GLU A 14 -12.86 -26.18 -0.37
CA GLU A 14 -14.06 -26.79 -0.89
C GLU A 14 -15.28 -25.99 -0.41
N ALA A 15 -16.16 -25.62 -1.35
CA ALA A 15 -17.42 -25.01 -0.98
C ALA A 15 -18.29 -26.09 -0.32
N GLY A 16 -18.61 -25.89 0.94
CA GLY A 16 -19.51 -26.81 1.66
C GLY A 16 -20.93 -26.69 1.15
N GLU A 17 -21.73 -27.73 1.35
CA GLU A 17 -23.15 -27.78 0.98
C GLU A 17 -24.04 -26.78 1.74
N GLN A 18 -23.52 -26.16 2.78
CA GLN A 18 -24.28 -25.28 3.67
C GLN A 18 -23.62 -23.92 3.82
N GLY A 19 -24.16 -22.93 3.15
CA GLY A 19 -23.97 -21.53 3.46
C GLY A 19 -23.33 -20.72 2.35
N ASP A 20 -23.85 -19.55 2.18
CA ASP A 20 -23.43 -18.55 1.18
C ASP A 20 -22.12 -17.83 1.60
N THR A 21 -21.56 -18.17 2.75
CA THR A 21 -20.40 -17.47 3.31
C THR A 21 -19.32 -18.44 3.79
N LEU A 22 -18.12 -18.27 3.25
CA LEU A 22 -16.92 -18.97 3.70
C LEU A 22 -15.99 -17.99 4.43
N THR A 23 -15.60 -18.35 5.65
CA THR A 23 -14.63 -17.57 6.43
C THR A 23 -13.26 -18.24 6.37
N LEU A 24 -12.26 -17.47 5.96
CA LEU A 24 -10.87 -17.90 5.95
C LEU A 24 -10.06 -17.06 6.91
N GLU A 25 -9.40 -17.71 7.86
CA GLU A 25 -8.42 -17.06 8.74
C GLU A 25 -7.04 -17.14 8.11
N VAL A 26 -6.40 -15.97 7.97
CA VAL A 26 -5.07 -15.85 7.37
C VAL A 26 -4.12 -15.22 8.37
N PRO A 27 -3.00 -15.89 8.72
CA PRO A 27 -1.99 -15.29 9.58
C PRO A 27 -1.31 -14.12 8.87
N VAL A 28 -1.35 -12.94 9.49
CA VAL A 28 -0.70 -11.75 8.95
C VAL A 28 0.78 -11.76 9.30
N THR A 29 1.63 -11.62 8.29
CA THR A 29 3.09 -11.61 8.42
C THR A 29 3.69 -10.27 7.97
N ALA A 30 4.92 -9.96 8.40
CA ALA A 30 5.65 -8.77 7.97
C ALA A 30 5.86 -8.71 6.45
N ALA A 31 5.92 -9.84 5.76
CA ALA A 31 6.04 -9.91 4.30
C ALA A 31 4.80 -9.39 3.56
N MET A 32 3.67 -9.24 4.26
CA MET A 32 2.43 -8.70 3.72
C MET A 32 2.35 -7.17 3.79
N ALA A 33 3.26 -6.54 4.54
CA ALA A 33 3.29 -5.08 4.61
C ALA A 33 3.84 -4.45 3.31
N PRO A 34 3.35 -3.28 2.88
CA PRO A 34 2.29 -2.47 3.48
C PRO A 34 0.88 -2.88 3.07
N ASN A 35 0.74 -3.74 2.10
CA ASN A 35 -0.54 -4.24 1.62
C ASN A 35 -0.38 -5.57 0.89
N VAL A 36 -1.41 -6.35 0.94
CA VAL A 36 -1.57 -7.60 0.20
C VAL A 36 -2.94 -7.64 -0.46
N TYR A 37 -3.02 -8.29 -1.62
CA TYR A 37 -4.27 -8.52 -2.32
C TYR A 37 -4.73 -9.95 -2.11
N VAL A 38 -5.98 -10.09 -1.69
CA VAL A 38 -6.66 -11.37 -1.61
C VAL A 38 -7.42 -11.61 -2.90
N HIS A 39 -6.98 -12.56 -3.68
CA HIS A 39 -7.69 -13.02 -4.86
C HIS A 39 -8.51 -14.26 -4.48
N VAL A 40 -9.79 -14.23 -4.78
CA VAL A 40 -10.69 -15.35 -4.60
C VAL A 40 -11.21 -15.76 -5.96
N ALA A 41 -11.11 -17.03 -6.28
CA ALA A 41 -11.71 -17.60 -7.48
C ALA A 41 -12.60 -18.77 -7.10
N LEU A 42 -13.87 -18.70 -7.48
CA LEU A 42 -14.80 -19.81 -7.40
C LEU A 42 -14.86 -20.49 -8.76
N LEU A 43 -14.59 -21.79 -8.76
CA LEU A 43 -14.63 -22.62 -9.96
C LEU A 43 -15.75 -23.63 -9.81
N GLN A 44 -16.69 -23.63 -10.74
CA GLN A 44 -17.69 -24.65 -10.82
C GLN A 44 -17.30 -25.62 -11.95
N PRO A 45 -16.96 -26.87 -11.65
CA PRO A 45 -16.60 -27.85 -12.67
C PRO A 45 -17.83 -28.19 -13.55
N HIS A 46 -17.57 -28.40 -14.83
CA HIS A 46 -18.57 -28.87 -15.78
C HIS A 46 -18.58 -30.41 -15.78
N ALA A 47 -19.15 -31.02 -14.75
CA ALA A 47 -19.07 -32.46 -14.55
C ALA A 47 -20.41 -33.21 -14.57
N GLY A 48 -21.51 -32.57 -14.97
CA GLY A 48 -22.82 -33.20 -14.91
C GLY A 48 -23.80 -32.68 -15.98
N ARG A 49 -24.92 -33.41 -16.11
CA ARG A 49 -26.02 -33.02 -17.02
C ARG A 49 -26.79 -31.78 -16.53
N ASP A 50 -26.59 -31.39 -15.27
CA ASP A 50 -27.35 -30.31 -14.64
C ASP A 50 -26.67 -28.95 -14.81
N ASN A 51 -25.49 -28.89 -15.40
CA ASN A 51 -24.66 -27.70 -15.52
C ASN A 51 -24.22 -27.51 -16.97
N ASP A 52 -24.91 -26.65 -17.68
CA ASP A 52 -24.67 -26.42 -19.13
C ASP A 52 -23.36 -25.66 -19.40
N ARG A 53 -22.75 -24.97 -18.37
CA ARG A 53 -21.58 -24.14 -18.57
C ARG A 53 -20.67 -24.16 -17.35
N PRO A 54 -19.32 -24.21 -17.56
CA PRO A 54 -18.39 -23.95 -16.48
C PRO A 54 -18.50 -22.47 -16.06
N ILE A 55 -18.64 -22.23 -14.76
CA ILE A 55 -18.70 -20.88 -14.19
C ILE A 55 -17.42 -20.62 -13.43
N ARG A 56 -16.84 -19.45 -13.70
CA ARG A 56 -15.74 -18.91 -12.91
C ARG A 56 -16.15 -17.53 -12.40
N LEU A 57 -16.19 -17.38 -11.10
CA LEU A 57 -16.32 -16.09 -10.43
C LEU A 57 -15.00 -15.75 -9.79
N TYR A 58 -14.63 -14.49 -9.76
CA TYR A 58 -13.45 -14.03 -9.06
C TYR A 58 -13.71 -12.69 -8.38
N GLY A 59 -13.00 -12.47 -7.30
CA GLY A 59 -13.00 -11.22 -6.57
C GLY A 59 -11.60 -10.90 -6.08
N ILE A 60 -11.32 -9.61 -5.90
CA ILE A 60 -10.05 -9.11 -5.37
C ILE A 60 -10.36 -8.12 -4.27
N ALA A 61 -9.72 -8.28 -3.12
CA ALA A 61 -9.83 -7.36 -2.01
C ALA A 61 -8.43 -6.96 -1.51
N PRO A 62 -8.14 -5.66 -1.36
CA PRO A 62 -6.90 -5.22 -0.75
C PRO A 62 -7.00 -5.31 0.77
N LEU A 63 -5.95 -5.83 1.41
CA LEU A 63 -5.74 -5.78 2.85
C LEU A 63 -4.55 -4.87 3.13
N LEU A 64 -4.77 -3.83 3.92
CA LEU A 64 -3.72 -2.95 4.38
C LEU A 64 -3.09 -3.53 5.64
N VAL A 65 -1.79 -3.74 5.58
CA VAL A 65 -1.01 -4.29 6.70
C VAL A 65 -0.08 -3.21 7.23
N ASP A 66 -0.29 -2.83 8.47
CA ASP A 66 0.51 -1.83 9.14
C ASP A 66 1.56 -2.50 10.02
N ASP A 67 2.81 -2.41 9.61
CA ASP A 67 3.95 -2.85 10.43
C ASP A 67 4.60 -1.63 11.09
N PRO A 68 4.46 -1.44 12.41
CA PRO A 68 5.08 -0.33 13.12
C PRO A 68 6.61 -0.27 12.98
N ALA A 69 7.27 -1.39 12.69
CA ALA A 69 8.71 -1.44 12.49
C ALA A 69 9.14 -0.72 11.19
N THR A 70 8.27 -0.66 10.20
CA THR A 70 8.55 0.01 8.92
C THR A 70 8.27 1.51 8.94
N ARG A 71 7.61 2.02 9.97
CA ARG A 71 7.29 3.44 10.09
C ARG A 71 8.53 4.25 10.39
N LEU A 72 8.90 5.12 9.47
CA LEU A 72 9.96 6.11 9.66
C LEU A 72 9.36 7.42 10.18
N MET A 73 10.11 8.09 11.04
CA MET A 73 9.77 9.41 11.58
C MET A 73 10.83 10.43 11.12
N PRO A 74 10.74 10.94 9.88
CA PRO A 74 11.68 11.92 9.39
C PRO A 74 11.52 13.24 10.15
N ASP A 75 12.63 13.85 10.48
CA ASP A 75 12.74 15.19 11.03
C ASP A 75 13.49 16.05 10.03
N ILE A 76 12.87 17.14 9.62
CA ILE A 76 13.42 18.07 8.62
C ILE A 76 13.65 19.40 9.33
N ARG A 77 14.90 19.87 9.30
CA ARG A 77 15.29 21.15 9.84
C ARG A 77 15.84 22.03 8.72
N ALA A 78 15.22 23.16 8.52
CA ALA A 78 15.61 24.17 7.58
C ALA A 78 15.25 25.55 8.16
N GLU A 79 15.83 26.60 7.64
CA GLU A 79 15.41 27.96 7.93
C GLU A 79 13.94 28.16 7.54
N SER A 80 13.23 28.96 8.34
CA SER A 80 11.79 29.23 8.11
C SER A 80 11.56 30.11 6.90
N GLU A 81 12.47 31.01 6.63
CA GLU A 81 12.44 31.97 5.51
C GLU A 81 13.83 32.03 4.89
N VAL A 82 13.88 31.99 3.58
CA VAL A 82 15.11 32.04 2.82
C VAL A 82 14.97 33.10 1.73
N ARG A 83 15.99 33.93 1.56
CA ARG A 83 16.01 34.93 0.49
C ARG A 83 16.32 34.27 -0.85
N PRO A 84 15.77 34.79 -1.96
CA PRO A 84 16.19 34.36 -3.29
C PRO A 84 17.72 34.45 -3.45
N GLU A 85 18.29 33.57 -4.27
CA GLU A 85 19.72 33.52 -4.58
C GLU A 85 20.65 33.30 -3.38
N SER A 86 20.14 32.70 -2.30
CA SER A 86 20.93 32.32 -1.13
C SER A 86 21.10 30.78 -1.01
N THR A 87 22.09 30.37 -0.22
CA THR A 87 22.31 28.95 0.04
C THR A 87 21.38 28.50 1.16
N LEU A 88 20.59 27.45 0.88
CA LEU A 88 19.72 26.81 1.86
C LEU A 88 20.38 25.54 2.40
N SER A 89 20.52 25.44 3.72
CA SER A 89 20.93 24.21 4.39
C SER A 89 19.72 23.46 4.93
N VAL A 90 19.55 22.21 4.49
CA VAL A 90 18.46 21.34 4.95
C VAL A 90 19.07 20.13 5.64
N ALA A 91 18.76 19.94 6.92
CA ALA A 91 19.15 18.74 7.65
C ALA A 91 17.95 17.78 7.69
N VAL A 92 18.19 16.53 7.28
CA VAL A 92 17.19 15.45 7.32
C VAL A 92 17.70 14.34 8.19
N SER A 93 16.93 13.96 9.19
CA SER A 93 17.28 12.87 10.10
C SER A 93 16.05 12.03 10.43
N GLU A 94 16.26 10.79 10.88
CA GLU A 94 15.19 9.95 11.42
C GLU A 94 15.25 10.03 12.97
N ARG A 95 14.11 10.27 13.62
CA ARG A 95 14.04 10.55 15.08
C ARG A 95 14.60 9.44 15.97
N ARG A 96 14.55 8.18 15.51
CA ARG A 96 15.07 7.01 16.23
C ARG A 96 16.47 6.62 15.77
N GLY A 97 17.10 7.41 14.89
CA GLY A 97 18.43 7.14 14.35
C GLY A 97 18.50 5.97 13.38
N ARG A 98 17.37 5.53 12.83
CA ARG A 98 17.34 4.45 11.84
C ARG A 98 17.81 4.94 10.48
N PRO A 99 18.51 4.11 9.70
CA PRO A 99 18.83 4.44 8.33
C PRO A 99 17.55 4.59 7.51
N MET A 100 17.50 5.60 6.63
CA MET A 100 16.38 5.83 5.75
C MET A 100 16.83 6.28 4.37
N THR A 101 16.07 5.91 3.35
CA THR A 101 16.17 6.46 2.01
C THR A 101 15.00 7.42 1.80
N TYR A 102 15.30 8.60 1.29
CA TYR A 102 14.27 9.62 1.10
C TYR A 102 14.49 10.38 -0.20
N THR A 103 13.45 11.01 -0.68
CA THR A 103 13.48 12.01 -1.75
C THR A 103 13.18 13.36 -1.13
N LEU A 104 14.06 14.33 -1.36
CA LEU A 104 13.87 15.71 -0.93
C LEU A 104 13.43 16.56 -2.13
N ALA A 105 12.36 17.30 -1.96
CA ALA A 105 11.92 18.32 -2.91
C ALA A 105 11.87 19.68 -2.21
N VAL A 106 12.48 20.68 -2.82
CA VAL A 106 12.41 22.08 -2.41
C VAL A 106 11.64 22.82 -3.49
N VAL A 107 10.53 23.42 -3.10
CA VAL A 107 9.59 24.08 -4.04
C VAL A 107 9.29 25.47 -3.52
N ASP A 108 9.33 26.46 -4.42
CA ASP A 108 8.92 27.83 -4.12
C ASP A 108 7.43 27.87 -3.72
N GLU A 109 7.11 28.60 -2.66
CA GLU A 109 5.74 28.71 -2.16
C GLU A 109 4.80 29.39 -3.16
N GLY A 110 5.28 30.35 -3.91
CA GLY A 110 4.53 31.03 -4.97
C GLY A 110 4.08 30.06 -6.07
N LEU A 111 4.93 29.09 -6.41
CA LEU A 111 4.60 28.07 -7.40
C LEU A 111 3.43 27.17 -6.91
N LEU A 112 3.40 26.84 -5.63
CA LEU A 112 2.30 26.05 -5.05
C LEU A 112 0.96 26.80 -5.12
N GLY A 113 0.98 28.13 -4.92
CA GLY A 113 -0.20 28.97 -5.05
C GLY A 113 -0.75 29.01 -6.47
N ILE A 114 0.12 29.04 -7.48
CA ILE A 114 -0.26 29.09 -8.91
C ILE A 114 -0.79 27.71 -9.37
N THR A 115 -0.20 26.63 -8.92
CA THR A 115 -0.57 25.27 -9.35
C THR A 115 -1.76 24.70 -8.61
N GLY A 116 -2.26 25.37 -7.56
CA GLY A 116 -3.31 24.85 -6.69
C GLY A 116 -2.92 23.57 -5.95
N SER A 117 -1.62 23.25 -5.90
CA SER A 117 -1.14 22.04 -5.23
C SER A 117 -1.28 22.16 -3.72
N PRO A 118 -1.89 21.18 -3.02
CA PRO A 118 -2.01 21.25 -1.59
C PRO A 118 -0.62 21.25 -0.95
N ARG A 119 -0.43 22.12 0.06
CA ARG A 119 0.77 22.10 0.90
C ARG A 119 0.87 20.69 1.52
N ARG A 120 1.82 19.91 1.08
CA ARG A 120 2.13 18.65 1.76
C ARG A 120 2.71 19.03 3.12
N ALA A 121 2.00 18.67 4.19
CA ALA A 121 2.48 18.89 5.54
C ALA A 121 3.89 18.31 5.69
N ARG A 122 4.77 19.00 6.45
CA ARG A 122 6.15 18.59 6.78
C ARG A 122 6.27 17.23 7.50
N THR A 123 5.18 16.54 7.70
CA THR A 123 5.14 15.23 8.35
C THR A 123 5.10 14.15 7.29
N GLY A 124 6.28 13.62 6.96
CA GLY A 124 6.42 12.49 6.07
C GLY A 124 5.76 11.24 6.67
N ARG A 125 4.55 10.95 6.24
CA ARG A 125 3.99 9.61 6.29
C ARG A 125 4.48 8.89 5.04
N SER A 126 5.55 8.12 5.17
CA SER A 126 5.91 7.19 4.13
C SER A 126 5.02 5.96 4.26
N THR A 127 3.87 6.00 3.64
CA THR A 127 3.15 4.80 3.27
C THR A 127 3.31 4.68 1.76
N SER A 128 4.17 3.81 1.31
CA SER A 128 4.29 3.45 -0.10
C SER A 128 3.14 2.52 -0.50
N ALA A 129 1.90 2.96 -0.30
CA ALA A 129 0.77 2.38 -0.99
C ALA A 129 0.80 2.94 -2.42
N ARG A 130 1.25 2.15 -3.38
CA ARG A 130 1.00 2.44 -4.78
C ARG A 130 -0.44 2.06 -5.08
N PRO A 131 -1.36 2.99 -5.38
CA PRO A 131 -2.62 2.62 -5.98
C PRO A 131 -2.30 2.12 -7.39
N TRP A 132 -2.63 0.88 -7.68
CA TRP A 132 -2.71 0.42 -9.05
C TRP A 132 -3.97 1.06 -9.64
N ALA A 133 -3.79 1.99 -10.58
CA ALA A 133 -4.85 2.39 -11.47
C ALA A 133 -5.00 1.28 -12.52
N CYS A 134 -6.21 0.71 -12.60
CA CYS A 134 -6.65 -0.04 -13.77
C CYS A 134 -6.84 0.88 -14.95
#